data_114477afdd8f005757c68d664eb862d0
#
_entry.id   114477afdd8f005757c68d664eb862d0
#
_cell.length_a   1.000
_cell.length_b   1.000
_cell.length_c   1.000
_cell.angle_alpha   90.00
_cell.angle_beta   90.00
_cell.angle_gamma   90.00
#
_symmetry.space_group_name_H-M   'P 1'
#
loop_
_entity.id
_entity.type
_entity.pdbx_description
1 polymer ?
#
loop_
_entity_poly.entity_id
_entity_poly.type
_entity_poly.pdbx_seq_one_letter_code
_entity_poly.pdbx_strand_id
1 'polypeptide(L)'
;MSQIKHCKIEEIPAGHKCEHEGYEYFRRKFVPFGEAKNTHVCVYEIPPLKSAYPYHFHYKTEETFYIISGTGILKTPEGERKVSAGELIFFPAGEAGAHKLTNGSETENLVYIDFDVTHDLDVAVYPDSDKIGIWGMGINKIFPMSADVDYYDGE
;
A
#
# COMPACT_ATOMS: atom_id res chain seq x y z
N MET A 1 20.35 -0.99 17.34
CA MET A 1 19.35 -1.95 17.88
C MET A 1 18.02 -1.21 17.97
N SER A 2 16.99 -1.74 17.33
CA SER A 2 15.64 -1.17 17.44
C SER A 2 15.15 -1.29 18.88
N GLN A 3 14.65 -0.17 19.42
CA GLN A 3 14.06 -0.15 20.77
C GLN A 3 12.57 -0.49 20.69
N ILE A 4 11.98 -0.89 21.82
CA ILE A 4 10.53 -1.04 21.94
C ILE A 4 9.89 0.33 21.68
N LYS A 5 8.92 0.38 20.76
CA LYS A 5 8.09 1.54 20.49
C LYS A 5 6.73 1.38 21.13
N HIS A 6 6.26 2.44 21.75
CA HIS A 6 4.92 2.52 22.33
C HIS A 6 4.44 3.97 22.27
N CYS A 7 3.31 4.19 21.61
CA CYS A 7 2.65 5.49 21.53
C CYS A 7 1.17 5.29 21.12
N LYS A 8 0.39 6.33 21.27
CA LYS A 8 -0.95 6.38 20.67
C LYS A 8 -0.86 6.79 19.20
N ILE A 9 -1.84 6.39 18.38
CA ILE A 9 -1.87 6.70 16.95
C ILE A 9 -1.83 8.22 16.70
N GLU A 10 -2.57 8.99 17.48
CA GLU A 10 -2.64 10.45 17.36
C GLU A 10 -1.31 11.17 17.67
N GLU A 11 -0.40 10.53 18.37
CA GLU A 11 0.94 11.06 18.68
C GLU A 11 1.93 10.91 17.50
N ILE A 12 1.59 10.10 16.49
CA ILE A 12 2.42 9.88 15.31
C ILE A 12 2.12 10.99 14.29
N PRO A 13 3.12 11.78 13.85
CA PRO A 13 2.89 12.80 12.83
C PRO A 13 2.31 12.23 11.53
N ALA A 14 1.29 12.88 10.99
CA ALA A 14 0.68 12.51 9.72
C ALA A 14 1.39 13.21 8.56
N GLY A 15 1.78 12.44 7.55
CA GLY A 15 2.14 12.97 6.23
C GLY A 15 0.91 12.98 5.34
N HIS A 16 0.70 14.03 4.55
CA HIS A 16 -0.42 14.18 3.61
C HIS A 16 0.06 14.03 2.17
N LYS A 17 -0.74 13.34 1.35
CA LYS A 17 -0.55 13.18 -0.09
C LYS A 17 -1.86 13.40 -0.82
N CYS A 18 -1.86 14.28 -1.86
CA CYS A 18 -3.04 14.63 -2.64
C CYS A 18 -2.68 15.12 -4.08
N GLU A 19 -1.50 14.77 -4.59
CA GLU A 19 -0.99 15.33 -5.87
C GLU A 19 -1.68 14.75 -7.11
N HIS A 20 -2.47 13.68 -6.98
CA HIS A 20 -3.10 12.99 -8.10
C HIS A 20 -4.62 12.87 -7.90
N GLU A 21 -5.37 13.13 -8.94
CA GLU A 21 -6.83 12.99 -8.92
C GLU A 21 -7.25 11.57 -8.50
N GLY A 22 -8.22 11.46 -7.60
CA GLY A 22 -8.71 10.19 -7.05
C GLY A 22 -7.82 9.58 -5.96
N TYR A 23 -6.63 10.12 -5.72
CA TYR A 23 -5.69 9.61 -4.73
C TYR A 23 -5.38 10.67 -3.68
N GLU A 24 -5.83 10.42 -2.47
CA GLU A 24 -5.56 11.29 -1.32
C GLU A 24 -5.55 10.45 -0.04
N TYR A 25 -4.54 10.66 0.81
CA TYR A 25 -4.45 10.01 2.09
C TYR A 25 -3.57 10.77 3.08
N PHE A 26 -3.83 10.55 4.35
CA PHE A 26 -2.92 10.86 5.44
C PHE A 26 -2.27 9.56 5.94
N ARG A 27 -0.95 9.58 6.16
CA ARG A 27 -0.20 8.41 6.60
C ARG A 27 0.64 8.71 7.83
N ARG A 28 0.46 7.88 8.85
CA ARG A 28 1.26 7.89 10.08
C ARG A 28 2.17 6.67 10.09
N LYS A 29 3.48 6.87 10.07
CA LYS A 29 4.48 5.80 10.01
C LYS A 29 4.87 5.37 11.42
N PHE A 30 4.30 4.28 11.91
CA PHE A 30 4.64 3.72 13.22
C PHE A 30 5.98 2.98 13.19
N VAL A 31 6.17 2.09 12.22
CA VAL A 31 7.45 1.44 11.91
C VAL A 31 7.80 1.79 10.46
N PRO A 32 8.60 2.86 10.21
CA PRO A 32 9.03 3.24 8.88
C PRO A 32 9.86 2.16 8.17
N PHE A 33 9.86 2.17 6.85
CA PHE A 33 10.73 1.34 6.04
C PHE A 33 12.20 1.47 6.47
N GLY A 34 12.90 0.33 6.67
CA GLY A 34 14.29 0.28 7.06
C GLY A 34 14.55 0.44 8.56
N GLU A 35 13.53 0.71 9.38
CA GLU A 35 13.69 0.75 10.85
C GLU A 35 13.67 -0.65 11.48
N ALA A 36 12.76 -1.51 11.03
CA ALA A 36 12.74 -2.93 11.38
C ALA A 36 13.29 -3.77 10.23
N LYS A 37 13.68 -5.01 10.54
CA LYS A 37 14.31 -5.88 9.54
C LYS A 37 13.32 -6.32 8.44
N ASN A 38 12.12 -6.75 8.83
CA ASN A 38 11.17 -7.36 7.92
C ASN A 38 9.74 -6.84 8.13
N THR A 39 9.58 -5.66 8.73
CA THR A 39 8.25 -5.14 9.08
C THR A 39 8.17 -3.66 8.79
N HIS A 40 7.08 -3.26 8.18
CA HIS A 40 6.63 -1.88 8.02
C HIS A 40 5.22 -1.78 8.58
N VAL A 41 4.90 -0.72 9.32
CA VAL A 41 3.57 -0.52 9.90
C VAL A 41 3.17 0.94 9.76
N CYS A 42 2.04 1.16 9.12
CA CYS A 42 1.45 2.48 8.95
C CYS A 42 -0.01 2.50 9.34
N VAL A 43 -0.49 3.68 9.74
CA VAL A 43 -1.92 3.98 9.81
C VAL A 43 -2.26 4.93 8.68
N TYR A 44 -3.26 4.56 7.89
CA TYR A 44 -3.80 5.36 6.80
C TYR A 44 -5.16 5.92 7.17
N GLU A 45 -5.38 7.14 6.74
CA GLU A 45 -6.69 7.80 6.77
C GLU A 45 -6.98 8.30 5.35
N ILE A 46 -8.03 7.76 4.74
CA ILE A 46 -8.42 8.06 3.36
C ILE A 46 -9.69 8.91 3.37
N PRO A 47 -9.65 10.13 2.81
CA PRO A 47 -10.84 10.98 2.66
C PRO A 47 -11.94 10.33 1.81
N PRO A 48 -13.18 10.86 1.85
CA PRO A 48 -14.30 10.35 1.09
C PRO A 48 -13.99 10.15 -0.40
N LEU A 49 -14.38 8.99 -0.95
CA LEU A 49 -14.26 8.61 -2.37
C LEU A 49 -12.83 8.58 -2.92
N LYS A 50 -11.81 8.63 -2.05
CA LYS A 50 -10.40 8.56 -2.44
C LYS A 50 -9.80 7.18 -2.20
N SER A 51 -8.63 6.94 -2.79
CA SER A 51 -7.77 5.77 -2.57
C SER A 51 -6.39 6.20 -2.13
N ALA A 52 -5.65 5.32 -1.43
CA ALA A 52 -4.26 5.57 -1.11
C ALA A 52 -3.36 5.23 -2.31
N TYR A 53 -3.58 4.08 -2.93
CA TYR A 53 -2.73 3.52 -3.99
C TYR A 53 -3.54 2.99 -5.16
N PRO A 54 -2.91 2.89 -6.37
CA PRO A 54 -3.48 2.20 -7.52
C PRO A 54 -3.71 0.71 -7.24
N TYR A 55 -4.46 0.01 -8.10
CA TYR A 55 -4.55 -1.44 -8.12
C TYR A 55 -3.18 -2.05 -8.40
N HIS A 56 -2.67 -2.88 -7.46
CA HIS A 56 -1.32 -3.44 -7.53
C HIS A 56 -1.20 -4.73 -6.75
N PHE A 57 -0.11 -5.45 -6.98
CA PHE A 57 0.37 -6.54 -6.15
C PHE A 57 1.89 -6.49 -6.00
N HIS A 58 2.39 -7.17 -5.00
CA HIS A 58 3.80 -7.33 -4.70
C HIS A 58 4.28 -8.76 -4.96
N TYR A 59 5.48 -8.93 -5.49
CA TYR A 59 6.03 -10.28 -5.69
C TYR A 59 6.57 -10.92 -4.40
N LYS A 60 6.92 -10.12 -3.40
CA LYS A 60 7.49 -10.62 -2.14
C LYS A 60 6.78 -10.11 -0.90
N THR A 61 6.41 -8.85 -0.86
CA THR A 61 5.72 -8.26 0.28
C THR A 61 4.33 -8.89 0.44
N GLU A 62 4.03 -9.30 1.66
CA GLU A 62 2.69 -9.67 2.10
C GLU A 62 2.14 -8.53 2.94
N GLU A 63 0.87 -8.18 2.74
CA GLU A 63 0.22 -7.07 3.42
C GLU A 63 -0.98 -7.55 4.22
N THR A 64 -1.21 -6.93 5.36
CA THR A 64 -2.42 -7.19 6.16
C THR A 64 -3.03 -5.88 6.61
N PHE A 65 -4.26 -5.63 6.20
CA PHE A 65 -5.01 -4.47 6.65
C PHE A 65 -5.96 -4.83 7.79
N TYR A 66 -6.06 -3.95 8.76
CA TYR A 66 -7.11 -3.95 9.77
C TYR A 66 -7.91 -2.65 9.68
N ILE A 67 -9.18 -2.73 9.36
CA ILE A 67 -10.05 -1.55 9.25
C ILE A 67 -10.45 -1.09 10.65
N ILE A 68 -10.01 0.11 11.03
CA ILE A 68 -10.31 0.71 12.34
C ILE A 68 -11.69 1.38 12.31
N SER A 69 -11.98 2.17 11.25
CA SER A 69 -13.25 2.90 11.13
C SER A 69 -13.56 3.20 9.67
N GLY A 70 -14.83 3.50 9.40
CA GLY A 70 -15.32 3.79 8.06
C GLY A 70 -15.64 2.54 7.24
N THR A 71 -15.89 2.74 5.96
CA THR A 71 -16.23 1.70 4.98
C THR A 71 -15.42 1.87 3.71
N GLY A 72 -15.00 0.77 3.11
CA GLY A 72 -14.23 0.77 1.87
C GLY A 72 -14.85 -0.11 0.79
N ILE A 73 -14.43 0.13 -0.46
CA ILE A 73 -14.61 -0.77 -1.58
C ILE A 73 -13.25 -1.39 -1.88
N LEU A 74 -13.15 -2.69 -1.70
CA LEU A 74 -11.95 -3.48 -1.97
C LEU A 74 -12.09 -4.12 -3.35
N LYS A 75 -11.24 -3.72 -4.31
CA LYS A 75 -11.05 -4.37 -5.60
C LYS A 75 -9.99 -5.46 -5.46
N THR A 76 -10.29 -6.67 -5.94
CA THR A 76 -9.40 -7.82 -6.00
C THR A 76 -9.51 -8.51 -7.37
N PRO A 77 -8.72 -9.54 -7.69
CA PRO A 77 -8.91 -10.34 -8.92
C PRO A 77 -10.29 -11.00 -9.02
N GLU A 78 -10.94 -11.25 -7.89
CA GLU A 78 -12.29 -11.86 -7.82
C GLU A 78 -13.44 -10.85 -8.00
N GLY A 79 -13.12 -9.55 -8.07
CA GLY A 79 -14.08 -8.45 -8.18
C GLY A 79 -14.05 -7.50 -6.98
N GLU A 80 -15.10 -6.71 -6.85
CA GLU A 80 -15.22 -5.71 -5.80
C GLU A 80 -16.14 -6.17 -4.67
N ARG A 81 -15.78 -5.81 -3.44
CA ARG A 81 -16.61 -6.04 -2.25
C ARG A 81 -16.50 -4.88 -1.26
N LYS A 82 -17.55 -4.68 -0.47
CA LYS A 82 -17.50 -3.75 0.66
C LYS A 82 -16.71 -4.36 1.82
N VAL A 83 -15.95 -3.50 2.49
CA VAL A 83 -15.26 -3.80 3.75
C VAL A 83 -15.58 -2.72 4.78
N SER A 84 -15.53 -3.05 6.06
CA SER A 84 -15.96 -2.18 7.15
C SER A 84 -15.09 -2.34 8.41
N ALA A 85 -15.28 -1.45 9.37
CA ALA A 85 -14.59 -1.49 10.65
C ALA A 85 -14.65 -2.87 11.32
N GLY A 86 -13.50 -3.31 11.86
CA GLY A 86 -13.33 -4.61 12.51
C GLY A 86 -12.88 -5.73 11.59
N GLU A 87 -12.82 -5.52 10.27
CA GLU A 87 -12.38 -6.54 9.33
C GLU A 87 -10.85 -6.58 9.21
N LEU A 88 -10.32 -7.80 9.07
CA LEU A 88 -8.95 -8.11 8.71
C LEU A 88 -8.91 -8.60 7.25
N ILE A 89 -7.94 -8.11 6.49
CA ILE A 89 -7.76 -8.45 5.08
C ILE A 89 -6.30 -8.82 4.88
N PHE A 90 -6.04 -10.00 4.34
CA PHE A 90 -4.69 -10.46 4.00
C PHE A 90 -4.49 -10.51 2.49
N PHE A 91 -3.39 -9.93 2.03
CA PHE A 91 -2.96 -9.94 0.64
C PHE A 91 -1.67 -10.76 0.53
N PRO A 92 -1.72 -11.97 -0.06
CA PRO A 92 -0.53 -12.76 -0.30
C PRO A 92 0.37 -12.12 -1.36
N ALA A 93 1.63 -12.47 -1.35
CA ALA A 93 2.53 -12.13 -2.45
C ALA A 93 2.06 -12.76 -3.78
N GLY A 94 2.33 -12.08 -4.90
CA GLY A 94 1.93 -12.49 -6.24
C GLY A 94 0.56 -11.95 -6.67
N GLU A 95 0.16 -12.33 -7.87
CA GLU A 95 -1.06 -11.82 -8.55
C GLU A 95 -2.36 -12.05 -7.74
N ALA A 96 -2.42 -13.14 -6.99
CA ALA A 96 -3.57 -13.44 -6.13
C ALA A 96 -3.80 -12.40 -5.03
N GLY A 97 -2.76 -11.64 -4.65
CA GLY A 97 -2.84 -10.55 -3.69
C GLY A 97 -3.14 -9.19 -4.29
N ALA A 98 -3.42 -9.11 -5.59
CA ALA A 98 -3.68 -7.82 -6.24
C ALA A 98 -4.89 -7.13 -5.63
N HIS A 99 -4.71 -5.87 -5.25
CA HIS A 99 -5.75 -5.13 -4.56
C HIS A 99 -5.71 -3.62 -4.78
N LYS A 100 -6.85 -2.99 -4.52
CA LYS A 100 -7.02 -1.53 -4.35
C LYS A 100 -8.11 -1.30 -3.32
N LEU A 101 -7.83 -0.46 -2.33
CA LEU A 101 -8.81 -0.02 -1.35
C LEU A 101 -9.21 1.43 -1.62
N THR A 102 -10.51 1.64 -1.81
CA THR A 102 -11.11 2.97 -2.02
C THR A 102 -12.08 3.25 -0.86
N ASN A 103 -12.07 4.46 -0.32
CA ASN A 103 -13.09 4.87 0.63
C ASN A 103 -14.46 4.90 -0.05
N GLY A 104 -15.40 4.10 0.45
CA GLY A 104 -16.75 3.96 -0.10
C GLY A 104 -17.77 4.96 0.45
N SER A 105 -17.36 5.83 1.39
CA SER A 105 -18.22 6.85 1.97
C SER A 105 -18.10 8.19 1.23
N GLU A 106 -19.19 8.95 1.19
CA GLU A 106 -19.21 10.34 0.69
C GLU A 106 -18.86 11.36 1.78
N THR A 107 -18.88 10.96 3.06
CA THR A 107 -18.81 11.91 4.18
C THR A 107 -17.81 11.55 5.26
N GLU A 108 -17.43 10.27 5.39
CA GLU A 108 -16.58 9.79 6.48
C GLU A 108 -15.24 9.28 5.97
N ASN A 109 -14.19 9.47 6.75
CA ASN A 109 -12.88 8.92 6.44
C ASN A 109 -12.84 7.41 6.68
N LEU A 110 -12.12 6.70 5.84
CA LEU A 110 -11.74 5.31 6.05
C LEU A 110 -10.37 5.26 6.73
N VAL A 111 -10.30 4.61 7.89
CA VAL A 111 -9.05 4.48 8.66
C VAL A 111 -8.68 3.01 8.78
N TYR A 112 -7.45 2.68 8.45
CA TYR A 112 -6.93 1.31 8.58
C TYR A 112 -5.46 1.29 8.99
N ILE A 113 -5.04 0.19 9.60
CA ILE A 113 -3.63 -0.14 9.79
C ILE A 113 -3.20 -1.07 8.67
N ASP A 114 -2.01 -0.81 8.19
CA ASP A 114 -1.30 -1.60 7.20
C ASP A 114 -0.06 -2.21 7.86
N PHE A 115 0.02 -3.53 7.82
CA PHE A 115 1.13 -4.33 8.31
C PHE A 115 1.77 -5.05 7.12
N ASP A 116 3.00 -4.67 6.79
CA ASP A 116 3.76 -5.31 5.71
C ASP A 116 4.84 -6.22 6.26
N VAL A 117 4.95 -7.41 5.69
CA VAL A 117 6.16 -8.23 5.77
C VAL A 117 7.06 -7.84 4.62
N THR A 118 8.11 -7.07 4.92
CA THR A 118 8.97 -6.43 3.92
C THR A 118 10.25 -7.21 3.63
N HIS A 119 10.85 -6.95 2.48
CA HIS A 119 12.10 -7.53 2.00
C HIS A 119 13.06 -6.43 1.57
N ASP A 120 14.37 -6.75 1.46
CA ASP A 120 15.41 -5.81 1.03
C ASP A 120 15.15 -5.28 -0.40
N LEU A 121 14.56 -6.12 -1.25
CA LEU A 121 14.13 -5.78 -2.60
C LEU A 121 12.78 -6.42 -2.88
N ASP A 122 11.86 -5.62 -3.40
CA ASP A 122 10.55 -6.06 -3.86
C ASP A 122 10.21 -5.49 -5.24
N VAL A 123 9.32 -6.16 -5.92
CA VAL A 123 8.77 -5.74 -7.20
C VAL A 123 7.26 -5.65 -7.07
N ALA A 124 6.71 -4.48 -7.35
CA ALA A 124 5.27 -4.26 -7.42
C ALA A 124 4.82 -4.15 -8.88
N VAL A 125 3.68 -4.74 -9.21
CA VAL A 125 3.06 -4.65 -10.53
C VAL A 125 1.74 -3.91 -10.42
N TYR A 126 1.45 -3.07 -11.41
CA TYR A 126 0.25 -2.22 -11.49
C TYR A 126 -0.56 -2.61 -12.75
N PRO A 127 -1.44 -3.63 -12.67
CA PRO A 127 -2.08 -4.20 -13.87
C PRO A 127 -2.94 -3.22 -14.64
N ASP A 128 -3.67 -2.32 -13.94
CA ASP A 128 -4.56 -1.34 -14.59
C ASP A 128 -3.80 -0.26 -15.42
N SER A 129 -2.52 -0.07 -15.16
CA SER A 129 -1.70 0.97 -15.82
C SER A 129 -0.44 0.44 -16.49
N ASP A 130 -0.33 -0.88 -16.62
CA ASP A 130 0.76 -1.58 -17.30
C ASP A 130 2.16 -1.11 -16.86
N LYS A 131 2.38 -1.08 -15.52
CA LYS A 131 3.63 -0.61 -14.92
C LYS A 131 4.22 -1.63 -13.95
N ILE A 132 5.52 -1.53 -13.77
CA ILE A 132 6.30 -2.27 -12.79
C ILE A 132 7.09 -1.29 -11.91
N GLY A 133 7.09 -1.51 -10.61
CA GLY A 133 7.89 -0.77 -9.64
C GLY A 133 8.96 -1.65 -9.01
N ILE A 134 10.17 -1.13 -8.84
CA ILE A 134 11.27 -1.79 -8.14
C ILE A 134 11.54 -0.98 -6.88
N TRP A 135 11.43 -1.63 -5.71
CA TRP A 135 11.51 -1.01 -4.39
C TRP A 135 12.56 -1.68 -3.52
N GLY A 136 13.50 -0.91 -3.00
CA GLY A 136 14.55 -1.39 -2.10
C GLY A 136 15.95 -1.34 -2.69
N MET A 137 16.98 -1.64 -1.89
CA MET A 137 18.41 -1.60 -2.24
C MET A 137 18.86 -0.27 -2.88
N GLY A 138 18.22 0.85 -2.50
CA GLY A 138 18.48 2.17 -3.09
C GLY A 138 17.79 2.40 -4.44
N ILE A 139 17.02 1.45 -4.95
CA ILE A 139 16.23 1.57 -6.17
C ILE A 139 14.78 1.82 -5.76
N ASN A 140 14.22 2.97 -6.17
CA ASN A 140 12.82 3.30 -5.98
C ASN A 140 12.32 3.91 -7.28
N LYS A 141 11.98 3.05 -8.25
CA LYS A 141 11.62 3.46 -9.62
C LYS A 141 10.43 2.69 -10.13
N ILE A 142 9.64 3.36 -10.97
CA ILE A 142 8.49 2.78 -11.69
C ILE A 142 8.75 2.94 -13.19
N PHE A 143 8.49 1.88 -13.94
CA PHE A 143 8.64 1.82 -15.39
C PHE A 143 7.34 1.32 -16.03
N PRO A 144 7.00 1.75 -17.27
CA PRO A 144 6.03 1.03 -18.08
C PRO A 144 6.56 -0.36 -18.41
N MET A 145 5.69 -1.37 -18.47
CA MET A 145 6.09 -2.74 -18.87
C MET A 145 6.66 -2.79 -20.29
N SER A 146 6.26 -1.86 -21.15
CA SER A 146 6.77 -1.71 -22.53
C SER A 146 8.18 -1.11 -22.62
N ALA A 147 8.82 -0.79 -21.50
CA ALA A 147 10.21 -0.26 -21.50
C ALA A 147 11.27 -1.36 -21.42
N ASP A 148 10.91 -2.61 -21.70
CA ASP A 148 11.86 -3.70 -21.85
C ASP A 148 12.76 -3.47 -23.08
N VAL A 149 14.01 -3.90 -22.99
CA VAL A 149 15.01 -3.81 -24.03
C VAL A 149 15.64 -5.19 -24.25
N ASP A 150 16.20 -5.42 -25.45
CA ASP A 150 16.99 -6.63 -25.68
C ASP A 150 18.20 -6.68 -24.74
N TYR A 151 18.61 -7.89 -24.34
CA TYR A 151 19.69 -8.08 -23.37
C TYR A 151 21.01 -7.45 -23.80
N TYR A 152 21.28 -7.38 -25.11
CA TYR A 152 22.50 -6.82 -25.68
C TYR A 152 22.31 -5.39 -26.20
N ASP A 153 21.15 -4.78 -26.03
CA ASP A 153 20.89 -3.43 -26.53
C ASP A 153 21.70 -2.39 -25.74
N GLY A 154 22.64 -1.73 -26.45
CA GLY A 154 23.52 -0.72 -25.86
C GLY A 154 24.86 -1.24 -25.30
N GLU A 155 25.21 -2.51 -25.53
CA GLU A 155 26.48 -3.07 -25.13
C GLU A 155 27.59 -2.87 -26.21
#